data_361a87acb88c41e7fb4122f71c50c810
#
_entry.id   361a87acb88c41e7fb4122f71c50c810
#
_cell.length_a   1.000
_cell.length_b   1.000
_cell.length_c   1.000
_cell.angle_alpha   90.00
_cell.angle_beta   90.00
_cell.angle_gamma   90.00
#
_symmetry.space_group_name_H-M   'P 1'
#
loop_
_entity.id
_entity.type
_entity.pdbx_description
1 polymer ?
#
loop_
_entity_poly.entity_id
_entity_poly.type
_entity_poly.pdbx_seq_one_letter_code
_entity_poly.pdbx_strand_id
1 'polypeptide(L)'
;MELGIGGAVTSLIVLSALAILWTTRPRLNPHLQNNLAPPSELEQLKQELYDSERRTPNLIPGTEATIEFANPSNPTKTKLVFMYVHGFSATWRETAPVAETLAKSFRANILQCRVAGHGTGPEGMKCSAEDWLLSLDRQAQIAEQLGEKIVVIAVSTGAPLSVWLAIHSAIKAKLACLLFMSPNFKIRPNLGFLLTGPFFSQLIKLLFVGRYRSWVPANEEQAKFWTTKQPMSALIEMQKVVDWANAQDLESLEIPLATLYMPNDPTINALAAMRTHKRFSNVKNELTAVAIDGDKPDHVFCGDICGEHRTQWTTEYLENFLTKLDFNDSNQSDS
;
A
#
# COMPACT_ATOMS: atom_id res chain seq x y z
N MET A 1 47.32 34.77 -10.03
CA MET A 1 45.94 35.06 -10.48
C MET A 1 45.31 33.92 -11.27
N GLU A 2 46.07 33.07 -11.94
CA GLU A 2 45.57 31.89 -12.69
C GLU A 2 45.02 30.75 -11.84
N LEU A 3 45.53 30.53 -10.60
CA LEU A 3 45.00 29.54 -9.67
C LEU A 3 43.58 29.83 -9.20
N GLY A 4 43.12 31.06 -9.21
CA GLY A 4 41.76 31.45 -8.81
C GLY A 4 40.67 31.11 -9.85
N ILE A 5 40.98 31.24 -11.12
CA ILE A 5 40.01 31.00 -12.21
C ILE A 5 39.79 29.48 -12.38
N GLY A 6 40.86 28.70 -12.36
CA GLY A 6 40.75 27.22 -12.42
C GLY A 6 39.93 26.63 -11.27
N GLY A 7 40.15 27.13 -10.03
CA GLY A 7 39.37 26.69 -8.86
C GLY A 7 37.88 27.08 -8.97
N ALA A 8 37.54 28.26 -9.47
CA ALA A 8 36.16 28.69 -9.67
C ALA A 8 35.44 27.85 -10.73
N VAL A 9 36.11 27.55 -11.85
CA VAL A 9 35.55 26.71 -12.93
C VAL A 9 35.32 25.29 -12.44
N THR A 10 36.27 24.71 -11.71
CA THR A 10 36.13 23.36 -11.14
C THR A 10 34.98 23.31 -10.13
N SER A 11 34.86 24.32 -9.27
CA SER A 11 33.74 24.41 -8.31
C SER A 11 32.38 24.52 -9.01
N LEU A 12 32.30 25.30 -10.09
CA LEU A 12 31.06 25.42 -10.85
C LEU A 12 30.66 24.11 -11.54
N ILE A 13 31.62 23.38 -12.10
CA ILE A 13 31.37 22.05 -12.73
C ILE A 13 30.88 21.07 -11.66
N VAL A 14 31.52 21.01 -10.50
CA VAL A 14 31.11 20.12 -9.40
C VAL A 14 29.72 20.48 -8.90
N LEU A 15 29.42 21.76 -8.66
CA LEU A 15 28.10 22.19 -8.22
C LEU A 15 27.02 21.90 -9.26
N SER A 16 27.32 22.10 -10.54
CA SER A 16 26.41 21.76 -11.63
C SER A 16 26.14 20.25 -11.69
N ALA A 17 27.18 19.42 -11.58
CA ALA A 17 27.04 17.98 -11.53
C ALA A 17 26.19 17.51 -10.32
N LEU A 18 26.43 18.07 -9.14
CA LEU A 18 25.64 17.81 -7.93
C LEU A 18 24.18 18.23 -8.10
N ALA A 19 23.92 19.38 -8.72
CA ALA A 19 22.56 19.84 -9.01
C ALA A 19 21.85 18.93 -10.00
N ILE A 20 22.54 18.46 -11.05
CA ILE A 20 21.99 17.50 -12.01
C ILE A 20 21.63 16.19 -11.30
N LEU A 21 22.54 15.64 -10.50
CA LEU A 21 22.29 14.40 -9.74
C LEU A 21 21.11 14.55 -8.77
N TRP A 22 20.98 15.73 -8.14
CA TRP A 22 19.86 16.02 -7.24
C TRP A 22 18.53 16.14 -7.97
N THR A 23 18.48 16.78 -9.14
CA THR A 23 17.26 16.99 -9.91
C THR A 23 16.81 15.73 -10.66
N THR A 24 17.75 14.85 -11.05
CA THR A 24 17.47 13.61 -11.79
C THR A 24 17.25 12.38 -10.89
N ARG A 25 17.28 12.56 -9.55
CA ARG A 25 17.00 11.45 -8.62
C ARG A 25 15.57 10.92 -8.80
N PRO A 26 15.33 9.62 -8.58
CA PRO A 26 13.99 9.04 -8.65
C PRO A 26 13.05 9.74 -7.64
N ARG A 27 11.92 10.20 -8.13
CA ARG A 27 10.84 10.80 -7.32
C ARG A 27 9.51 10.30 -7.82
N LEU A 28 8.56 10.17 -6.92
CA LEU A 28 7.17 9.90 -7.27
C LEU A 28 6.54 11.17 -7.86
N ASN A 29 5.82 11.03 -8.97
CA ASN A 29 4.86 12.03 -9.41
C ASN A 29 3.49 11.72 -8.76
N PRO A 30 3.04 12.49 -7.76
CA PRO A 30 1.79 12.20 -7.08
C PRO A 30 0.55 12.75 -7.81
N HIS A 31 0.75 13.67 -8.77
CA HIS A 31 -0.33 14.36 -9.48
C HIS A 31 -0.74 13.55 -10.72
N LEU A 32 -1.56 12.54 -10.48
CA LEU A 32 -2.08 11.65 -11.51
C LEU A 32 -3.55 11.98 -11.75
N GLN A 33 -3.97 11.88 -13.01
CA GLN A 33 -5.38 12.04 -13.37
C GLN A 33 -5.92 10.71 -13.87
N ASN A 34 -7.03 10.31 -13.30
CA ASN A 34 -7.80 9.18 -13.75
C ASN A 34 -9.21 9.69 -14.09
N ASN A 35 -9.55 9.63 -15.36
CA ASN A 35 -10.82 10.13 -15.88
C ASN A 35 -11.86 9.00 -16.11
N LEU A 36 -11.64 7.83 -15.53
CA LEU A 36 -12.56 6.72 -15.64
C LEU A 36 -13.68 6.87 -14.62
N ALA A 37 -14.92 6.82 -15.10
CA ALA A 37 -16.08 6.72 -14.24
C ALA A 37 -16.56 5.25 -14.29
N PRO A 38 -16.42 4.50 -13.19
CA PRO A 38 -16.92 3.13 -13.16
C PRO A 38 -18.44 3.09 -13.24
N PRO A 39 -19.05 2.00 -13.76
CA PRO A 39 -20.50 1.82 -13.76
C PRO A 39 -21.09 1.97 -12.36
N SER A 40 -22.29 2.52 -12.28
CA SER A 40 -23.04 2.60 -11.03
C SER A 40 -23.83 1.33 -10.70
N GLU A 41 -24.09 0.50 -11.70
CA GLU A 41 -24.76 -0.78 -11.54
C GLU A 41 -23.74 -1.82 -11.06
N LEU A 42 -24.00 -2.44 -9.90
CA LEU A 42 -22.98 -3.20 -9.17
C LEU A 42 -22.60 -4.53 -9.82
N GLU A 43 -23.56 -5.22 -10.45
CA GLU A 43 -23.26 -6.45 -11.19
C GLU A 43 -22.44 -6.15 -12.45
N GLN A 44 -22.76 -5.08 -13.17
CA GLN A 44 -21.97 -4.64 -14.30
C GLN A 44 -20.55 -4.25 -13.85
N LEU A 45 -20.44 -3.52 -12.74
CA LEU A 45 -19.15 -3.13 -12.15
C LEU A 45 -18.27 -4.34 -11.84
N LYS A 46 -18.85 -5.36 -11.21
CA LYS A 46 -18.17 -6.63 -10.91
C LYS A 46 -17.74 -7.35 -12.18
N GLN A 47 -18.62 -7.41 -13.18
CA GLN A 47 -18.32 -8.06 -14.45
C GLN A 47 -17.21 -7.33 -15.21
N GLU A 48 -17.23 -6.00 -15.25
CA GLU A 48 -16.17 -5.20 -15.89
C GLU A 48 -14.81 -5.37 -15.20
N LEU A 49 -14.79 -5.40 -13.86
CA LEU A 49 -13.57 -5.71 -13.10
C LEU A 49 -13.05 -7.10 -13.46
N TYR A 50 -13.90 -8.11 -13.41
CA TYR A 50 -13.54 -9.49 -13.76
C TYR A 50 -12.99 -9.59 -15.18
N ASP A 51 -13.62 -8.96 -16.16
CA ASP A 51 -13.17 -8.97 -17.55
C ASP A 51 -11.86 -8.22 -17.75
N SER A 52 -11.64 -7.14 -16.98
CA SER A 52 -10.39 -6.42 -16.98
C SER A 52 -9.24 -7.28 -16.41
N GLU A 53 -9.48 -7.96 -15.31
CA GLU A 53 -8.50 -8.85 -14.70
C GLU A 53 -8.14 -10.02 -15.62
N ARG A 54 -9.11 -10.64 -16.26
CA ARG A 54 -8.89 -11.73 -17.22
C ARG A 54 -8.06 -11.32 -18.45
N ARG A 55 -8.07 -10.05 -18.82
CA ARG A 55 -7.22 -9.52 -19.90
C ARG A 55 -5.78 -9.20 -19.44
N THR A 56 -5.51 -9.30 -18.14
CA THR A 56 -4.16 -9.04 -17.61
C THR A 56 -3.21 -10.16 -18.02
N PRO A 57 -2.13 -9.86 -18.74
CA PRO A 57 -1.18 -10.89 -19.16
C PRO A 57 -0.49 -11.56 -17.96
N ASN A 58 -0.31 -12.87 -18.05
CA ASN A 58 0.38 -13.69 -17.06
C ASN A 58 -0.20 -13.60 -15.64
N LEU A 59 -1.46 -13.23 -15.49
CA LEU A 59 -2.13 -13.19 -14.19
C LEU A 59 -2.14 -14.59 -13.55
N ILE A 60 -1.68 -14.67 -12.33
CA ILE A 60 -1.67 -15.90 -11.54
C ILE A 60 -3.08 -16.11 -10.98
N PRO A 61 -3.73 -17.26 -11.26
CA PRO A 61 -5.08 -17.53 -10.76
C PRO A 61 -5.19 -17.41 -9.23
N GLY A 62 -6.20 -16.67 -8.75
CA GLY A 62 -6.43 -16.38 -7.34
C GLY A 62 -5.73 -15.12 -6.84
N THR A 63 -5.15 -14.31 -7.74
CA THR A 63 -4.52 -13.02 -7.41
C THR A 63 -5.29 -11.83 -8.00
N GLU A 64 -6.36 -12.10 -8.72
CA GLU A 64 -7.23 -11.10 -9.35
C GLU A 64 -7.79 -10.12 -8.32
N ALA A 65 -7.99 -8.86 -8.72
CA ALA A 65 -8.86 -7.98 -7.96
C ALA A 65 -10.29 -8.53 -7.98
N THR A 66 -10.96 -8.56 -6.83
CA THR A 66 -12.29 -9.16 -6.70
C THR A 66 -13.25 -8.29 -5.90
N ILE A 67 -14.54 -8.38 -6.24
CA ILE A 67 -15.63 -7.80 -5.46
C ILE A 67 -16.45 -8.93 -4.86
N GLU A 68 -16.64 -8.87 -3.53
CA GLU A 68 -17.61 -9.73 -2.86
C GLU A 68 -18.71 -8.86 -2.25
N PHE A 69 -19.95 -9.18 -2.55
CA PHE A 69 -21.11 -8.47 -2.02
C PHE A 69 -21.54 -9.03 -0.69
N ALA A 70 -21.91 -8.16 0.25
CA ALA A 70 -22.49 -8.56 1.54
C ALA A 70 -23.76 -9.41 1.34
N ASN A 71 -24.54 -9.14 0.29
CA ASN A 71 -25.64 -9.94 -0.15
C ASN A 71 -25.52 -10.27 -1.65
N PRO A 72 -24.96 -11.42 -2.01
CA PRO A 72 -24.77 -11.80 -3.41
C PRO A 72 -26.07 -11.97 -4.21
N SER A 73 -27.18 -12.29 -3.55
CA SER A 73 -28.49 -12.47 -4.22
C SER A 73 -29.19 -11.15 -4.55
N ASN A 74 -28.80 -10.06 -3.92
CA ASN A 74 -29.32 -8.72 -4.13
C ASN A 74 -28.23 -7.68 -3.81
N PRO A 75 -27.28 -7.47 -4.72
CA PRO A 75 -26.19 -6.54 -4.52
C PRO A 75 -26.69 -5.10 -4.34
N THR A 76 -26.31 -4.48 -3.25
CA THR A 76 -26.63 -3.09 -2.95
C THR A 76 -25.39 -2.39 -2.39
N LYS A 77 -25.36 -1.08 -2.54
CA LYS A 77 -24.35 -0.26 -1.87
C LYS A 77 -24.51 -0.38 -0.36
N THR A 78 -23.43 -0.68 0.33
CA THR A 78 -23.43 -0.85 1.78
C THR A 78 -22.97 0.43 2.49
N LYS A 79 -23.24 0.56 3.78
CA LYS A 79 -22.79 1.69 4.59
C LYS A 79 -21.27 1.80 4.62
N LEU A 80 -20.60 0.68 4.81
CA LEU A 80 -19.15 0.55 4.69
C LEU A 80 -18.80 -0.33 3.50
N VAL A 81 -17.66 -0.06 2.88
CA VAL A 81 -16.95 -1.00 2.02
C VAL A 81 -15.55 -1.17 2.56
N PHE A 82 -15.07 -2.40 2.57
CA PHE A 82 -13.67 -2.69 2.88
C PHE A 82 -12.87 -2.73 1.57
N MET A 83 -11.78 -1.96 1.53
CA MET A 83 -10.84 -1.92 0.42
C MET A 83 -9.50 -2.45 0.92
N TYR A 84 -9.07 -3.61 0.43
CA TYR A 84 -7.81 -4.23 0.82
C TYR A 84 -6.68 -3.85 -0.12
N VAL A 85 -5.59 -3.31 0.42
CA VAL A 85 -4.40 -2.87 -0.32
C VAL A 85 -3.18 -3.65 0.15
N HIS A 86 -2.73 -4.59 -0.66
CA HIS A 86 -1.63 -5.50 -0.34
C HIS A 86 -0.25 -4.85 -0.34
N GLY A 87 0.73 -5.57 0.23
CA GLY A 87 2.13 -5.17 0.28
C GLY A 87 2.90 -5.38 -1.03
N PHE A 88 4.16 -4.90 -1.05
CA PHE A 88 5.07 -5.05 -2.18
C PHE A 88 5.30 -6.52 -2.50
N SER A 89 5.19 -6.87 -3.77
CA SER A 89 5.31 -8.23 -4.31
C SER A 89 4.28 -9.26 -3.86
N ALA A 90 3.37 -8.89 -2.95
CA ALA A 90 2.28 -9.73 -2.45
C ALA A 90 1.00 -9.59 -3.29
N THR A 91 -0.06 -10.20 -2.80
CA THR A 91 -1.44 -10.07 -3.28
C THR A 91 -2.38 -10.01 -2.08
N TRP A 92 -3.67 -9.80 -2.27
CA TRP A 92 -4.65 -9.78 -1.20
C TRP A 92 -4.68 -11.08 -0.37
N ARG A 93 -4.14 -12.17 -0.91
CA ARG A 93 -3.99 -13.46 -0.21
C ARG A 93 -3.06 -13.39 1.01
N GLU A 94 -2.25 -12.33 1.13
CA GLU A 94 -1.20 -12.27 2.17
C GLU A 94 -1.74 -12.32 3.61
N THR A 95 -2.94 -11.77 3.85
CA THR A 95 -3.57 -11.79 5.17
C THR A 95 -5.02 -12.32 5.14
N ALA A 96 -5.42 -12.97 4.03
CA ALA A 96 -6.73 -13.63 3.98
C ALA A 96 -6.83 -14.66 5.12
N PRO A 97 -7.99 -14.77 5.81
CA PRO A 97 -9.28 -14.14 5.54
C PRO A 97 -9.61 -12.92 6.45
N VAL A 98 -8.63 -12.14 6.92
CA VAL A 98 -8.86 -11.03 7.86
C VAL A 98 -9.87 -10.02 7.29
N ALA A 99 -9.65 -9.54 6.06
CA ALA A 99 -10.49 -8.52 5.45
C ALA A 99 -11.91 -9.04 5.15
N GLU A 100 -12.02 -10.27 4.69
CA GLU A 100 -13.27 -10.96 4.40
C GLU A 100 -14.11 -11.15 5.67
N THR A 101 -13.45 -11.53 6.77
CA THR A 101 -14.12 -11.72 8.06
C THR A 101 -14.65 -10.41 8.61
N LEU A 102 -13.86 -9.33 8.53
CA LEU A 102 -14.30 -7.98 8.90
C LEU A 102 -15.49 -7.52 8.04
N ALA A 103 -15.41 -7.68 6.72
CA ALA A 103 -16.50 -7.30 5.82
C ALA A 103 -17.78 -8.05 6.17
N LYS A 104 -17.70 -9.34 6.48
CA LYS A 104 -18.85 -10.15 6.92
C LYS A 104 -19.42 -9.66 8.25
N SER A 105 -18.58 -9.38 9.25
CA SER A 105 -19.04 -8.86 10.56
C SER A 105 -19.80 -7.54 10.44
N PHE A 106 -19.34 -6.65 9.56
CA PHE A 106 -19.97 -5.37 9.31
C PHE A 106 -21.06 -5.40 8.21
N ARG A 107 -21.39 -6.56 7.66
CA ARG A 107 -22.33 -6.72 6.53
C ARG A 107 -21.98 -5.76 5.39
N ALA A 108 -20.71 -5.64 5.07
CA ALA A 108 -20.16 -4.71 4.11
C ALA A 108 -19.71 -5.43 2.84
N ASN A 109 -19.79 -4.73 1.70
CA ASN A 109 -19.11 -5.15 0.50
C ASN A 109 -17.59 -5.07 0.69
N ILE A 110 -16.84 -5.88 -0.03
CA ILE A 110 -15.39 -5.87 -0.02
C ILE A 110 -14.82 -5.81 -1.43
N LEU A 111 -13.77 -5.01 -1.60
CA LEU A 111 -12.92 -4.96 -2.77
C LEU A 111 -11.51 -5.40 -2.37
N GLN A 112 -11.08 -6.54 -2.89
CA GLN A 112 -9.71 -7.01 -2.77
C GLN A 112 -8.92 -6.45 -3.94
N CYS A 113 -8.01 -5.53 -3.68
CA CYS A 113 -7.26 -4.83 -4.71
C CYS A 113 -6.12 -5.67 -5.27
N ARG A 114 -5.81 -5.43 -6.54
CA ARG A 114 -4.56 -5.83 -7.17
C ARG A 114 -3.83 -4.59 -7.68
N VAL A 115 -2.74 -4.24 -7.06
CA VAL A 115 -1.86 -3.16 -7.52
C VAL A 115 -1.20 -3.57 -8.83
N ALA A 116 -1.10 -2.66 -9.79
CA ALA A 116 -0.54 -2.94 -11.11
C ALA A 116 0.78 -3.74 -11.03
N GLY A 117 0.93 -4.72 -11.91
CA GLY A 117 2.11 -5.58 -11.98
C GLY A 117 2.24 -6.65 -10.90
N HIS A 118 1.46 -6.60 -9.82
CA HIS A 118 1.42 -7.65 -8.82
C HIS A 118 0.53 -8.82 -9.27
N GLY A 119 0.85 -10.03 -8.81
CA GLY A 119 0.14 -11.23 -9.23
C GLY A 119 0.39 -11.67 -10.68
N THR A 120 1.38 -11.09 -11.37
CA THR A 120 1.68 -11.37 -12.79
C THR A 120 3.12 -11.83 -13.02
N GLY A 121 3.82 -12.17 -11.94
CA GLY A 121 5.21 -12.62 -11.99
C GLY A 121 6.24 -11.48 -12.15
N PRO A 122 7.52 -11.84 -12.34
CA PRO A 122 8.63 -10.89 -12.30
C PRO A 122 8.56 -9.75 -13.32
N GLU A 123 8.07 -10.03 -14.53
CA GLU A 123 8.01 -9.02 -15.60
C GLU A 123 6.96 -7.96 -15.33
N GLY A 124 5.84 -8.32 -14.71
CA GLY A 124 4.80 -7.35 -14.30
C GLY A 124 5.32 -6.34 -13.29
N MET A 125 6.23 -6.75 -12.41
CA MET A 125 6.82 -5.86 -11.41
C MET A 125 7.74 -4.77 -12.00
N LYS A 126 7.91 -4.69 -13.32
CA LYS A 126 8.65 -3.61 -13.99
C LYS A 126 7.84 -2.32 -14.16
N CYS A 127 6.55 -2.32 -13.84
CA CYS A 127 5.72 -1.12 -13.88
C CYS A 127 6.19 -0.06 -12.86
N SER A 128 5.83 1.19 -13.12
CA SER A 128 6.20 2.33 -12.28
C SER A 128 5.34 2.43 -11.01
N ALA A 129 5.81 3.20 -10.04
CA ALA A 129 5.01 3.55 -8.87
C ALA A 129 3.76 4.35 -9.26
N GLU A 130 3.85 5.15 -10.31
CA GLU A 130 2.74 5.89 -10.88
C GLU A 130 1.65 4.95 -11.44
N ASP A 131 2.04 3.83 -12.08
CA ASP A 131 1.09 2.78 -12.51
C ASP A 131 0.40 2.13 -11.30
N TRP A 132 1.13 1.93 -10.19
CA TRP A 132 0.54 1.43 -8.94
C TRP A 132 -0.53 2.37 -8.42
N LEU A 133 -0.23 3.67 -8.37
CA LEU A 133 -1.18 4.67 -7.89
C LEU A 133 -2.40 4.78 -8.80
N LEU A 134 -2.22 4.79 -10.12
CA LEU A 134 -3.33 4.83 -11.08
C LEU A 134 -4.24 3.60 -10.98
N SER A 135 -3.66 2.40 -10.83
CA SER A 135 -4.43 1.19 -10.65
C SER A 135 -5.22 1.20 -9.35
N LEU A 136 -4.61 1.72 -8.29
CA LEU A 136 -5.24 1.82 -6.97
C LEU A 136 -6.36 2.88 -6.97
N ASP A 137 -6.15 4.02 -7.63
CA ASP A 137 -7.16 5.07 -7.75
C ASP A 137 -8.42 4.58 -8.51
N ARG A 138 -8.22 3.80 -9.59
CA ARG A 138 -9.35 3.15 -10.29
C ARG A 138 -10.15 2.24 -9.38
N GLN A 139 -9.47 1.45 -8.57
CA GLN A 139 -10.10 0.53 -7.63
C GLN A 139 -10.75 1.28 -6.46
N ALA A 140 -10.20 2.41 -6.05
CA ALA A 140 -10.82 3.28 -5.07
C ALA A 140 -12.14 3.89 -5.58
N GLN A 141 -12.22 4.25 -6.86
CA GLN A 141 -13.47 4.68 -7.49
C GLN A 141 -14.50 3.53 -7.59
N ILE A 142 -14.06 2.29 -7.79
CA ILE A 142 -14.92 1.11 -7.66
C ILE A 142 -15.44 0.97 -6.23
N ALA A 143 -14.57 1.10 -5.22
CA ALA A 143 -14.97 1.03 -3.82
C ALA A 143 -16.02 2.10 -3.46
N GLU A 144 -15.95 3.29 -4.06
CA GLU A 144 -16.94 4.36 -3.88
C GLU A 144 -18.34 3.95 -4.38
N GLN A 145 -18.44 3.11 -5.41
CA GLN A 145 -19.72 2.57 -5.84
C GLN A 145 -20.27 1.49 -4.90
N LEU A 146 -19.37 0.75 -4.25
CA LEU A 146 -19.72 -0.38 -3.37
C LEU A 146 -20.14 0.05 -1.96
N GLY A 147 -19.70 1.22 -1.46
CA GLY A 147 -19.99 1.69 -0.11
C GLY A 147 -20.11 3.20 0.00
N GLU A 148 -20.83 3.66 1.04
CA GLU A 148 -20.95 5.08 1.36
C GLU A 148 -19.65 5.63 1.96
N LYS A 149 -19.01 4.82 2.81
CA LYS A 149 -17.74 5.11 3.48
C LYS A 149 -16.76 3.97 3.23
N ILE A 150 -15.49 4.29 3.04
CA ILE A 150 -14.43 3.33 2.68
C ILE A 150 -13.52 3.11 3.89
N VAL A 151 -13.39 1.87 4.33
CA VAL A 151 -12.38 1.41 5.29
C VAL A 151 -11.24 0.77 4.49
N VAL A 152 -10.05 1.33 4.58
CA VAL A 152 -8.88 0.78 3.89
C VAL A 152 -8.09 -0.11 4.84
N ILE A 153 -7.89 -1.38 4.47
CA ILE A 153 -6.97 -2.31 5.12
C ILE A 153 -5.72 -2.35 4.27
N ALA A 154 -4.57 -2.01 4.85
CA ALA A 154 -3.33 -1.91 4.10
C ALA A 154 -2.16 -2.62 4.81
N VAL A 155 -1.44 -3.43 4.06
CA VAL A 155 -0.29 -4.19 4.56
C VAL A 155 0.99 -3.63 3.97
N SER A 156 2.03 -3.46 4.80
CA SER A 156 3.37 -3.12 4.35
C SER A 156 3.39 -1.88 3.44
N THR A 157 3.80 -2.01 2.18
CA THR A 157 3.81 -0.92 1.18
C THR A 157 2.41 -0.45 0.79
N GLY A 158 1.37 -1.24 1.07
CA GLY A 158 -0.03 -0.79 0.96
C GLY A 158 -0.32 0.44 1.82
N ALA A 159 0.34 0.59 2.97
CA ALA A 159 0.14 1.74 3.85
C ALA A 159 0.58 3.08 3.21
N PRO A 160 1.81 3.27 2.72
CA PRO A 160 2.17 4.51 2.02
C PRO A 160 1.38 4.74 0.72
N LEU A 161 0.92 3.69 0.02
CA LEU A 161 -0.04 3.83 -1.08
C LEU A 161 -1.39 4.38 -0.61
N SER A 162 -1.86 3.94 0.56
CA SER A 162 -3.11 4.42 1.17
C SER A 162 -3.00 5.87 1.67
N VAL A 163 -1.81 6.31 2.08
CA VAL A 163 -1.55 7.74 2.35
C VAL A 163 -1.77 8.57 1.09
N TRP A 164 -1.36 8.07 -0.08
CA TRP A 164 -1.62 8.76 -1.34
C TRP A 164 -3.13 8.87 -1.64
N LEU A 165 -3.90 7.80 -1.42
CA LEU A 165 -5.36 7.84 -1.53
C LEU A 165 -5.97 8.93 -0.64
N ALA A 166 -5.51 9.03 0.60
CA ALA A 166 -6.02 10.00 1.57
C ALA A 166 -5.73 11.47 1.18
N ILE A 167 -4.69 11.71 0.40
CA ILE A 167 -4.27 13.07 0.03
C ILE A 167 -4.75 13.46 -1.37
N HIS A 168 -4.58 12.59 -2.33
CA HIS A 168 -4.71 12.92 -3.76
C HIS A 168 -5.91 12.31 -4.47
N SER A 169 -6.43 11.17 -3.99
CA SER A 169 -7.56 10.53 -4.67
C SER A 169 -8.85 11.33 -4.54
N ALA A 170 -9.71 11.24 -5.55
CA ALA A 170 -11.03 11.85 -5.53
C ALA A 170 -11.90 11.32 -4.38
N ILE A 171 -11.65 10.07 -3.95
CA ILE A 171 -12.42 9.40 -2.87
C ILE A 171 -12.00 9.80 -1.45
N LYS A 172 -11.01 10.68 -1.29
CA LYS A 172 -10.46 11.03 0.03
C LYS A 172 -11.52 11.43 1.06
N ALA A 173 -12.58 12.13 0.63
CA ALA A 173 -13.70 12.52 1.50
C ALA A 173 -14.59 11.34 1.94
N LYS A 174 -14.44 10.18 1.31
CA LYS A 174 -15.16 8.94 1.63
C LYS A 174 -14.36 8.01 2.55
N LEU A 175 -13.07 8.29 2.76
CA LEU A 175 -12.22 7.48 3.64
C LEU A 175 -12.66 7.64 5.09
N ALA A 176 -13.16 6.58 5.67
CA ALA A 176 -13.66 6.57 7.04
C ALA A 176 -12.64 6.09 8.06
N CYS A 177 -11.70 5.24 7.62
CA CYS A 177 -10.69 4.65 8.49
C CYS A 177 -9.55 4.04 7.70
N LEU A 178 -8.35 4.05 8.29
CA LEU A 178 -7.17 3.33 7.81
C LEU A 178 -6.77 2.25 8.82
N LEU A 179 -6.57 1.03 8.36
CA LEU A 179 -6.10 -0.10 9.17
C LEU A 179 -4.77 -0.58 8.60
N PHE A 180 -3.67 -0.28 9.29
CA PHE A 180 -2.33 -0.62 8.84
C PHE A 180 -1.77 -1.84 9.56
N MET A 181 -1.25 -2.81 8.82
CA MET A 181 -0.54 -3.98 9.32
C MET A 181 0.89 -3.98 8.81
N SER A 182 1.87 -4.01 9.71
CA SER A 182 3.32 -3.91 9.41
C SER A 182 3.65 -2.82 8.37
N PRO A 183 3.22 -1.55 8.54
CA PRO A 183 3.30 -0.54 7.50
C PRO A 183 4.75 -0.19 7.13
N ASN A 184 5.05 -0.18 5.84
CA ASN A 184 6.38 0.11 5.32
C ASN A 184 6.62 1.61 5.14
N PHE A 185 7.02 2.29 6.18
CA PHE A 185 7.54 3.67 6.10
C PHE A 185 9.07 3.73 6.10
N LYS A 186 9.75 2.59 6.25
CA LYS A 186 11.21 2.44 6.10
C LYS A 186 11.57 0.96 6.04
N ILE A 187 12.31 0.55 5.01
CA ILE A 187 12.79 -0.84 4.88
C ILE A 187 13.93 -1.17 5.87
N ARG A 188 14.18 -2.46 6.11
CA ARG A 188 15.37 -3.00 6.78
C ARG A 188 16.25 -3.76 5.75
N PRO A 189 17.60 -3.61 5.82
CA PRO A 189 18.36 -2.61 6.59
C PRO A 189 18.04 -1.18 6.11
N ASN A 190 18.35 -0.16 6.92
CA ASN A 190 18.01 1.25 6.68
C ASN A 190 18.78 1.87 5.48
N LEU A 191 18.80 1.17 4.35
CA LEU A 191 19.53 1.53 3.14
C LEU A 191 18.64 2.02 1.99
N GLY A 192 17.33 2.22 2.25
CA GLY A 192 16.39 2.68 1.23
C GLY A 192 16.81 3.98 0.54
N PHE A 193 17.47 4.89 1.27
CA PHE A 193 17.99 6.13 0.70
C PHE A 193 19.01 5.94 -0.42
N LEU A 194 19.65 4.77 -0.51
CA LEU A 194 20.54 4.43 -1.63
C LEU A 194 19.77 4.22 -2.94
N LEU A 195 18.51 3.79 -2.86
CA LEU A 195 17.67 3.50 -4.02
C LEU A 195 17.20 4.78 -4.71
N THR A 196 16.96 5.85 -3.94
CA THR A 196 16.39 7.12 -4.43
C THR A 196 17.30 8.33 -4.21
N GLY A 197 18.39 8.17 -3.48
CA GLY A 197 19.38 9.22 -3.23
C GLY A 197 20.08 9.70 -4.50
N PRO A 198 20.48 10.98 -4.58
CA PRO A 198 20.95 11.62 -5.80
C PRO A 198 22.23 10.99 -6.39
N PHE A 199 23.08 10.44 -5.55
CA PHE A 199 24.36 9.85 -5.99
C PHE A 199 24.25 8.35 -6.27
N PHE A 200 23.57 7.62 -5.39
CA PHE A 200 23.53 6.17 -5.43
C PHE A 200 22.51 5.64 -6.42
N SER A 201 21.39 6.32 -6.62
CA SER A 201 20.33 5.84 -7.50
C SER A 201 20.79 5.68 -8.96
N GLN A 202 21.64 6.57 -9.48
CA GLN A 202 22.18 6.46 -10.83
C GLN A 202 23.17 5.28 -10.93
N LEU A 203 24.02 5.11 -9.91
CA LEU A 203 24.95 3.99 -9.84
C LEU A 203 24.20 2.66 -9.72
N ILE A 204 23.18 2.60 -8.87
CA ILE A 204 22.33 1.39 -8.72
C ILE A 204 21.61 1.08 -10.02
N LYS A 205 21.03 2.07 -10.70
CA LYS A 205 20.41 1.86 -12.02
C LYS A 205 21.41 1.25 -13.00
N LEU A 206 22.63 1.77 -13.07
CA LEU A 206 23.66 1.27 -13.97
C LEU A 206 24.13 -0.15 -13.61
N LEU A 207 24.40 -0.41 -12.33
CA LEU A 207 24.96 -1.69 -11.87
C LEU A 207 23.91 -2.82 -11.85
N PHE A 208 22.62 -2.48 -11.69
CA PHE A 208 21.54 -3.44 -11.50
C PHE A 208 20.53 -3.45 -12.64
N VAL A 209 20.85 -2.83 -13.79
CA VAL A 209 20.02 -2.93 -15.00
C VAL A 209 19.80 -4.41 -15.36
N GLY A 210 18.54 -4.79 -15.55
CA GLY A 210 18.15 -6.16 -15.90
C GLY A 210 18.39 -7.21 -14.82
N ARG A 211 18.87 -6.83 -13.62
CA ARG A 211 19.08 -7.77 -12.51
C ARG A 211 17.81 -7.93 -11.68
N TYR A 212 17.71 -9.11 -11.05
CA TYR A 212 16.61 -9.49 -10.19
C TYR A 212 17.13 -9.81 -8.79
N ARG A 213 16.35 -9.46 -7.79
CA ARG A 213 16.47 -9.96 -6.43
C ARG A 213 15.50 -11.13 -6.26
N SER A 214 15.96 -12.20 -5.63
CA SER A 214 15.10 -13.31 -5.23
C SER A 214 15.17 -13.54 -3.72
N TRP A 215 14.11 -14.10 -3.16
CA TRP A 215 14.06 -14.53 -1.78
C TRP A 215 13.35 -15.89 -1.70
N VAL A 216 13.57 -16.62 -0.62
CA VAL A 216 13.03 -17.98 -0.43
C VAL A 216 11.70 -17.86 0.32
N PRO A 217 10.59 -18.31 -0.27
CA PRO A 217 9.29 -18.34 0.41
C PRO A 217 9.28 -19.39 1.54
N ALA A 218 8.47 -19.15 2.56
CA ALA A 218 8.36 -20.04 3.71
C ALA A 218 7.59 -21.33 3.37
N ASN A 219 6.68 -21.28 2.38
CA ASN A 219 5.86 -22.40 1.93
C ASN A 219 5.42 -22.24 0.47
N GLU A 220 4.75 -23.26 -0.07
CA GLU A 220 4.29 -23.30 -1.46
C GLU A 220 3.21 -22.24 -1.77
N GLU A 221 2.28 -21.99 -0.86
CA GLU A 221 1.24 -20.97 -1.03
C GLU A 221 1.87 -19.57 -1.09
N GLN A 222 2.86 -19.29 -0.26
CA GLN A 222 3.61 -18.04 -0.35
C GLN A 222 4.38 -17.93 -1.68
N ALA A 223 4.97 -19.03 -2.16
CA ALA A 223 5.62 -19.06 -3.48
C ALA A 223 4.65 -18.77 -4.62
N LYS A 224 3.39 -19.19 -4.50
CA LYS A 224 2.35 -19.01 -5.51
C LYS A 224 1.79 -17.58 -5.52
N PHE A 225 1.51 -17.01 -4.35
CA PHE A 225 0.79 -15.74 -4.24
C PHE A 225 1.70 -14.51 -4.06
N TRP A 226 3.02 -14.69 -3.98
CA TRP A 226 4.00 -13.60 -4.00
C TRP A 226 4.92 -13.68 -5.21
N THR A 227 5.34 -12.55 -5.70
CA THR A 227 6.41 -12.47 -6.68
C THR A 227 7.75 -12.57 -5.96
N THR A 228 8.28 -13.80 -5.83
CA THR A 228 9.52 -14.10 -5.10
C THR A 228 10.81 -13.67 -5.82
N LYS A 229 10.71 -13.37 -7.12
CA LYS A 229 11.79 -12.84 -7.94
C LYS A 229 11.37 -11.50 -8.52
N GLN A 230 12.01 -10.42 -8.05
CA GLN A 230 11.63 -9.05 -8.41
C GLN A 230 12.75 -8.34 -9.16
N PRO A 231 12.45 -7.51 -10.18
CA PRO A 231 13.46 -6.66 -10.80
C PRO A 231 13.95 -5.62 -9.77
N MET A 232 15.24 -5.30 -9.82
CA MET A 232 15.81 -4.29 -8.93
C MET A 232 15.17 -2.91 -9.10
N SER A 233 14.64 -2.60 -10.29
CA SER A 233 13.88 -1.37 -10.54
C SER A 233 12.62 -1.27 -9.67
N ALA A 234 11.93 -2.37 -9.40
CA ALA A 234 10.73 -2.35 -8.55
C ALA A 234 11.01 -1.90 -7.11
N LEU A 235 12.23 -2.17 -6.58
CA LEU A 235 12.64 -1.67 -5.27
C LEU A 235 12.81 -0.14 -5.27
N ILE A 236 13.26 0.43 -6.39
CA ILE A 236 13.34 1.89 -6.56
C ILE A 236 11.93 2.48 -6.58
N GLU A 237 11.01 1.86 -7.31
CA GLU A 237 9.62 2.32 -7.38
C GLU A 237 8.93 2.25 -6.01
N MET A 238 9.13 1.17 -5.26
CA MET A 238 8.65 1.04 -3.89
C MET A 238 9.21 2.16 -2.99
N GLN A 239 10.52 2.43 -3.07
CA GLN A 239 11.15 3.45 -2.24
C GLN A 239 10.66 4.87 -2.60
N LYS A 240 10.35 5.15 -3.87
CA LYS A 240 9.72 6.42 -4.29
C LYS A 240 8.42 6.68 -3.51
N VAL A 241 7.56 5.66 -3.39
CA VAL A 241 6.30 5.75 -2.64
C VAL A 241 6.54 5.97 -1.16
N VAL A 242 7.47 5.22 -0.56
CA VAL A 242 7.84 5.35 0.86
C VAL A 242 8.39 6.74 1.17
N ASP A 243 9.32 7.25 0.34
CA ASP A 243 9.92 8.57 0.52
C ASP A 243 8.88 9.68 0.38
N TRP A 244 8.00 9.54 -0.62
CA TRP A 244 6.92 10.51 -0.84
C TRP A 244 5.98 10.55 0.37
N ALA A 245 5.49 9.41 0.86
CA ALA A 245 4.56 9.35 1.99
C ALA A 245 5.17 9.92 3.28
N ASN A 246 6.46 9.65 3.54
CA ASN A 246 7.17 10.22 4.68
C ASN A 246 7.32 11.75 4.62
N ALA A 247 7.33 12.33 3.42
CA ALA A 247 7.46 13.77 3.22
C ALA A 247 6.13 14.53 3.35
N GLN A 248 4.98 13.83 3.46
CA GLN A 248 3.67 14.47 3.53
C GLN A 248 3.37 15.03 4.92
N ASP A 249 2.48 16.01 4.99
CA ASP A 249 1.86 16.49 6.23
C ASP A 249 0.75 15.51 6.64
N LEU A 250 1.12 14.52 7.48
CA LEU A 250 0.19 13.53 8.00
C LEU A 250 -0.64 14.05 9.17
N GLU A 251 -0.23 15.16 9.79
CA GLU A 251 -0.94 15.79 10.91
C GLU A 251 -2.26 16.40 10.44
N SER A 252 -2.33 16.81 9.19
CA SER A 252 -3.56 17.32 8.56
C SER A 252 -4.59 16.24 8.23
N LEU A 253 -4.24 14.96 8.32
CA LEU A 253 -5.14 13.85 8.04
C LEU A 253 -5.94 13.46 9.29
N GLU A 254 -7.19 13.88 9.33
CA GLU A 254 -8.11 13.60 10.45
C GLU A 254 -8.80 12.23 10.37
N ILE A 255 -8.22 11.29 9.62
CA ILE A 255 -8.76 9.95 9.40
C ILE A 255 -8.37 9.05 10.59
N PRO A 256 -9.31 8.34 11.24
CA PRO A 256 -9.01 7.34 12.27
C PRO A 256 -8.05 6.28 11.74
N LEU A 257 -7.04 5.92 12.53
CA LEU A 257 -5.99 5.00 12.14
C LEU A 257 -5.73 3.95 13.22
N ALA A 258 -5.88 2.67 12.90
CA ALA A 258 -5.28 1.59 13.67
C ALA A 258 -4.00 1.11 13.00
N THR A 259 -2.93 0.95 13.78
CA THR A 259 -1.67 0.39 13.31
C THR A 259 -1.25 -0.79 14.18
N LEU A 260 -1.16 -1.95 13.55
CA LEU A 260 -0.54 -3.15 14.11
C LEU A 260 0.87 -3.30 13.57
N TYR A 261 1.85 -3.49 14.44
CA TYR A 261 3.24 -3.68 14.04
C TYR A 261 3.90 -4.82 14.79
N MET A 262 4.78 -5.56 14.12
CA MET A 262 5.59 -6.60 14.72
C MET A 262 6.88 -5.98 15.30
N PRO A 263 7.13 -6.07 16.61
CA PRO A 263 8.43 -5.71 17.15
C PRO A 263 9.54 -6.54 16.49
N ASN A 264 10.66 -5.89 16.15
CA ASN A 264 11.78 -6.54 15.44
C ASN A 264 11.44 -7.14 14.06
N ASP A 265 10.41 -6.61 13.40
CA ASP A 265 10.04 -6.99 12.03
C ASP A 265 11.30 -7.16 11.14
N PRO A 266 11.46 -8.30 10.43
CA PRO A 266 12.66 -8.58 9.64
C PRO A 266 12.75 -7.76 8.34
N THR A 267 11.65 -7.20 7.87
CA THR A 267 11.53 -6.54 6.57
C THR A 267 11.48 -5.03 6.66
N ILE A 268 10.72 -4.49 7.63
CA ILE A 268 10.55 -3.05 7.81
C ILE A 268 11.09 -2.59 9.17
N ASN A 269 11.32 -1.29 9.29
CA ASN A 269 11.71 -0.67 10.55
C ASN A 269 10.47 -0.34 11.39
N ALA A 270 10.17 -1.16 12.38
CA ALA A 270 9.03 -0.99 13.27
C ALA A 270 9.02 0.38 13.99
N LEU A 271 10.19 0.93 14.37
CA LEU A 271 10.27 2.26 14.96
C LEU A 271 9.87 3.36 13.98
N ALA A 272 10.15 3.20 12.69
CA ALA A 272 9.69 4.14 11.68
C ALA A 272 8.16 4.08 11.52
N ALA A 273 7.57 2.88 11.52
CA ALA A 273 6.12 2.69 11.52
C ALA A 273 5.45 3.39 12.71
N MET A 274 5.97 3.19 13.92
CA MET A 274 5.51 3.85 15.14
C MET A 274 5.62 5.38 15.08
N ARG A 275 6.75 5.90 14.57
CA ARG A 275 6.96 7.35 14.43
C ARG A 275 6.00 7.95 13.42
N THR A 276 5.78 7.28 12.30
CA THR A 276 4.84 7.74 11.28
C THR A 276 3.40 7.70 11.79
N HIS A 277 3.01 6.64 12.51
CA HIS A 277 1.70 6.58 13.17
C HIS A 277 1.43 7.81 14.07
N LYS A 278 2.42 8.19 14.87
CA LYS A 278 2.32 9.36 15.80
C LYS A 278 2.17 10.71 15.09
N ARG A 279 2.41 10.77 13.79
CA ARG A 279 2.18 11.99 12.98
C ARG A 279 0.74 12.15 12.53
N PHE A 280 -0.09 11.12 12.66
CA PHE A 280 -1.53 11.26 12.45
C PHE A 280 -2.16 11.82 13.69
N SER A 281 -2.90 12.94 13.59
CA SER A 281 -3.36 13.71 14.74
C SER A 281 -4.72 13.29 15.28
N ASN A 282 -5.45 12.39 14.59
CA ASN A 282 -6.80 11.99 15.03
C ASN A 282 -6.77 11.35 16.42
N VAL A 283 -7.66 11.79 17.30
CA VAL A 283 -7.77 11.30 18.70
C VAL A 283 -8.23 9.84 18.83
N LYS A 284 -8.79 9.27 17.76
CA LYS A 284 -9.23 7.87 17.72
C LYS A 284 -8.16 6.93 17.15
N ASN A 285 -6.88 7.34 17.16
CA ASN A 285 -5.80 6.51 16.64
C ASN A 285 -5.36 5.47 17.68
N GLU A 286 -5.12 4.24 17.24
CA GLU A 286 -4.60 3.14 18.05
C GLU A 286 -3.33 2.54 17.46
N LEU A 287 -2.28 2.41 18.27
CA LEU A 287 -1.00 1.80 17.90
C LEU A 287 -0.72 0.60 18.79
N THR A 288 -0.66 -0.59 18.24
CA THR A 288 -0.50 -1.83 19.01
C THR A 288 0.61 -2.70 18.46
N ALA A 289 1.47 -3.16 19.37
CA ALA A 289 2.47 -4.18 19.08
C ALA A 289 1.82 -5.56 19.05
N VAL A 290 2.11 -6.33 18.01
CA VAL A 290 1.71 -7.74 17.93
C VAL A 290 2.64 -8.55 18.86
N ALA A 291 2.07 -9.41 19.71
CA ALA A 291 2.85 -10.22 20.61
C ALA A 291 3.72 -11.25 19.86
N ILE A 292 4.94 -11.45 20.37
CA ILE A 292 5.87 -12.47 19.88
C ILE A 292 5.83 -13.62 20.87
N ASP A 293 4.93 -14.58 20.67
CA ASP A 293 4.73 -15.73 21.57
C ASP A 293 5.75 -16.83 21.26
N GLY A 294 7.02 -16.56 21.59
CA GLY A 294 8.12 -17.54 21.43
C GLY A 294 8.59 -17.76 19.98
N ASP A 295 7.87 -17.27 19.00
CA ASP A 295 8.16 -17.41 17.58
C ASP A 295 9.09 -16.31 17.07
N LYS A 296 9.68 -16.55 15.90
CA LYS A 296 10.43 -15.50 15.21
C LYS A 296 9.49 -14.39 14.77
N PRO A 297 9.92 -13.11 14.81
CA PRO A 297 9.12 -12.03 14.29
C PRO A 297 8.93 -12.19 12.79
N ASP A 298 7.67 -12.10 12.34
CA ASP A 298 7.29 -12.18 10.94
C ASP A 298 6.84 -10.81 10.43
N HIS A 299 7.10 -10.54 9.15
CA HIS A 299 6.62 -9.31 8.52
C HIS A 299 5.11 -9.38 8.26
N VAL A 300 4.65 -10.48 7.66
CA VAL A 300 3.23 -10.79 7.50
C VAL A 300 2.84 -11.71 8.65
N PHE A 301 2.25 -11.16 9.69
CA PHE A 301 2.06 -11.85 10.97
C PHE A 301 0.69 -12.51 11.14
N CYS A 302 -0.22 -12.36 10.18
CA CYS A 302 -1.54 -12.98 10.17
C CYS A 302 -1.91 -13.45 8.76
N GLY A 303 -3.03 -14.16 8.65
CA GLY A 303 -3.49 -14.81 7.42
C GLY A 303 -3.11 -16.29 7.36
N ASP A 304 -3.89 -17.05 6.60
CA ASP A 304 -3.79 -18.51 6.53
C ASP A 304 -2.43 -18.99 6.00
N ILE A 305 -1.74 -18.16 5.22
CA ILE A 305 -0.48 -18.53 4.57
C ILE A 305 0.73 -18.32 5.49
N CYS A 306 0.77 -17.20 6.23
CA CYS A 306 1.98 -16.79 6.94
C CYS A 306 1.82 -16.72 8.46
N GLY A 307 0.61 -16.54 8.98
CA GLY A 307 0.41 -16.25 10.39
C GLY A 307 -0.95 -16.70 10.93
N GLU A 308 -1.39 -17.90 10.59
CA GLU A 308 -2.71 -18.44 10.92
C GLU A 308 -3.06 -18.27 12.41
N HIS A 309 -2.11 -18.55 13.30
CA HIS A 309 -2.29 -18.48 14.76
C HIS A 309 -2.59 -17.07 15.30
N ARG A 310 -2.30 -16.02 14.55
CA ARG A 310 -2.62 -14.62 14.93
C ARG A 310 -3.81 -14.03 14.16
N THR A 311 -4.36 -14.77 13.21
CA THR A 311 -5.43 -14.30 12.32
C THR A 311 -6.69 -13.93 13.10
N GLN A 312 -7.11 -14.80 14.03
CA GLN A 312 -8.29 -14.53 14.87
C GLN A 312 -8.07 -13.28 15.73
N TRP A 313 -6.95 -13.22 16.46
CA TRP A 313 -6.64 -12.07 17.32
C TRP A 313 -6.59 -10.75 16.52
N THR A 314 -5.96 -10.78 15.33
CA THR A 314 -5.87 -9.60 14.47
C THR A 314 -7.26 -9.13 14.03
N THR A 315 -8.11 -10.07 13.63
CA THR A 315 -9.47 -9.77 13.19
C THR A 315 -10.29 -9.18 14.34
N GLU A 316 -10.28 -9.81 15.51
CA GLU A 316 -11.00 -9.34 16.70
C GLU A 316 -10.51 -7.94 17.15
N TYR A 317 -9.19 -7.69 17.10
CA TYR A 317 -8.64 -6.38 17.44
C TYR A 317 -9.16 -5.29 16.49
N LEU A 318 -9.09 -5.52 15.18
CA LEU A 318 -9.54 -4.57 14.17
C LEU A 318 -11.06 -4.37 14.20
N GLU A 319 -11.83 -5.43 14.45
CA GLU A 319 -13.29 -5.35 14.64
C GLU A 319 -13.65 -4.49 15.86
N ASN A 320 -12.99 -4.71 16.98
CA ASN A 320 -13.16 -3.91 18.19
C ASN A 320 -12.80 -2.44 17.97
N PHE A 321 -11.74 -2.15 17.24
CA PHE A 321 -11.37 -0.79 16.87
C PHE A 321 -12.47 -0.13 16.03
N LEU A 322 -12.90 -0.79 14.95
CA LEU A 322 -13.94 -0.28 14.06
C LEU A 322 -15.28 -0.05 14.77
N THR A 323 -15.65 -0.93 15.69
CA THR A 323 -16.89 -0.79 16.47
C THR A 323 -16.91 0.47 17.34
N LYS A 324 -15.75 0.92 17.84
CA LYS A 324 -15.61 2.16 18.61
C LYS A 324 -15.77 3.43 17.76
N LEU A 325 -15.63 3.34 16.44
CA LEU A 325 -15.63 4.50 15.56
C LEU A 325 -17.02 5.06 15.27
N ASP A 326 -18.09 4.38 15.61
CA ASP A 326 -19.48 4.75 15.32
C ASP A 326 -19.67 5.43 13.96
N PHE A 327 -19.85 4.63 12.92
CA PHE A 327 -20.06 5.16 11.58
C PHE A 327 -21.49 5.69 11.34
N ASN A 328 -22.34 5.76 12.40
CA ASN A 328 -23.75 6.16 12.29
C ASN A 328 -23.96 7.68 12.25
N ASP A 329 -23.03 8.48 12.79
CA ASP A 329 -23.18 9.92 12.92
C ASP A 329 -22.60 10.70 11.73
N SER A 330 -23.41 10.86 10.66
CA SER A 330 -23.12 11.85 9.62
C SER A 330 -24.38 12.53 9.05
N ASN A 331 -25.46 12.67 9.87
CA ASN A 331 -26.60 13.50 9.48
C ASN A 331 -27.28 14.16 10.70
N GLN A 332 -26.50 14.92 11.51
CA GLN A 332 -27.06 15.91 12.45
C GLN A 332 -26.06 17.04 12.68
N SER A 333 -25.80 17.86 11.66
CA SER A 333 -25.37 19.24 11.86
C SER A 333 -25.62 20.02 10.57
N ASP A 334 -26.89 20.25 10.25
CA ASP A 334 -27.37 21.40 9.50
C ASP A 334 -28.87 21.52 9.77
N SER A 335 -29.18 22.20 10.89
CA SER A 335 -30.47 22.79 11.16
C SER A 335 -30.25 24.18 11.79
#